data_3ad4e29956c37b32258340f9f6c49c7b
#
_entry.id   3ad4e29956c37b32258340f9f6c49c7b
#
_cell.length_a   1.000
_cell.length_b   1.000
_cell.length_c   1.000
_cell.angle_alpha   90.00
_cell.angle_beta   90.00
_cell.angle_gamma   90.00
#
_symmetry.space_group_name_H-M   'P 1'
#
loop_
_entity.id
_entity.type
_entity.pdbx_description
1 polymer ?
#
loop_
_entity_poly.entity_id
_entity_poly.type
_entity_poly.pdbx_seq_one_letter_code
_entity_poly.pdbx_strand_id
1 'polypeptide(L)'
;VSDHWICPTREPEEFTAGHVKLFPGEVVLASTLEYVRIPRSVACDLKLKSTFGRLWLNHSLAGWCDPGFQGNITLELQNLGPTPFVLEAGRRIAQLIFIAMEGEPEVAYGEAGSTSHYQGQRGTTRARD
;
A
#
# COMPACT_ATOMS: atom_id res chain seq x y z
N VAL A 1 -4.32 -7.84 -2.50
CA VAL A 1 -3.03 -7.43 -3.08
C VAL A 1 -2.89 -7.93 -4.50
N SER A 2 -2.09 -7.24 -5.32
CA SER A 2 -1.73 -7.66 -6.68
C SER A 2 -0.78 -8.88 -6.65
N ASP A 3 -0.41 -9.35 -7.80
CA ASP A 3 0.58 -10.40 -8.02
C ASP A 3 1.98 -9.87 -8.39
N HIS A 4 2.14 -8.54 -8.36
CA HIS A 4 3.40 -7.86 -8.65
C HIS A 4 4.10 -7.45 -7.35
N TRP A 5 5.31 -7.95 -7.15
CA TRP A 5 6.09 -7.86 -5.93
C TRP A 5 7.46 -7.22 -6.18
N ILE A 6 7.89 -6.38 -5.26
CA ILE A 6 9.25 -5.83 -5.23
C ILE A 6 9.86 -6.18 -3.87
N CYS A 7 10.84 -7.06 -3.85
CA CYS A 7 11.53 -7.54 -2.65
C CYS A 7 12.99 -7.07 -2.70
N PRO A 8 13.39 -6.01 -1.99
CA PRO A 8 14.70 -5.40 -2.12
C PRO A 8 15.87 -6.31 -1.71
N THR A 9 15.60 -7.44 -1.08
CA THR A 9 16.61 -8.41 -0.63
C THR A 9 16.73 -9.64 -1.52
N ARG A 10 16.12 -9.65 -2.72
CA ARG A 10 16.06 -10.81 -3.62
C ARG A 10 16.60 -10.52 -5.02
N GLU A 11 16.94 -11.61 -5.72
CA GLU A 11 17.20 -11.61 -7.16
C GLU A 11 16.29 -12.63 -7.87
N PRO A 12 15.45 -12.22 -8.84
CA PRO A 12 15.21 -10.81 -9.19
C PRO A 12 14.48 -10.08 -8.06
N GLU A 13 14.80 -8.80 -7.90
CA GLU A 13 14.15 -7.93 -6.91
C GLU A 13 12.66 -7.73 -7.20
N GLU A 14 12.32 -7.63 -8.48
CA GLU A 14 10.96 -7.39 -8.97
C GLU A 14 10.46 -8.59 -9.78
N PHE A 15 9.28 -9.10 -9.44
CA PHE A 15 8.72 -10.29 -10.07
C PHE A 15 7.19 -10.34 -9.97
N THR A 16 6.57 -11.16 -10.83
CA THR A 16 5.14 -11.46 -10.78
C THR A 16 4.97 -12.92 -10.39
N ALA A 17 4.15 -13.17 -9.36
CA ALA A 17 3.85 -14.52 -8.87
C ALA A 17 2.53 -14.56 -8.11
N GLY A 18 1.87 -15.70 -8.10
CA GLY A 18 0.63 -15.90 -7.35
C GLY A 18 0.78 -15.81 -5.82
N HIS A 19 1.99 -15.79 -5.32
CA HIS A 19 2.29 -15.58 -3.90
C HIS A 19 3.73 -15.09 -3.70
N VAL A 20 3.98 -14.49 -2.53
CA VAL A 20 5.32 -14.19 -2.02
C VAL A 20 5.48 -14.83 -0.65
N LYS A 21 6.62 -15.44 -0.39
CA LYS A 21 7.01 -15.95 0.91
C LYS A 21 7.98 -14.95 1.55
N LEU A 22 7.60 -14.39 2.69
CA LEU A 22 8.41 -13.45 3.46
C LEU A 22 9.06 -14.16 4.64
N PHE A 23 10.37 -14.16 4.71
CA PHE A 23 11.11 -14.64 5.87
C PHE A 23 11.07 -13.60 7.01
N PRO A 24 11.38 -13.99 8.26
CA PRO A 24 11.42 -13.08 9.39
C PRO A 24 12.29 -11.83 9.11
N GLY A 25 11.72 -10.64 9.34
CA GLY A 25 12.35 -9.35 9.08
C GLY A 25 12.32 -8.87 7.64
N GLU A 26 11.94 -9.72 6.69
CA GLU A 26 11.94 -9.38 5.27
C GLU A 26 10.81 -8.40 4.93
N VAL A 27 11.09 -7.50 3.99
CA VAL A 27 10.15 -6.49 3.49
C VAL A 27 9.76 -6.75 2.04
N VAL A 28 8.57 -6.33 1.65
CA VAL A 28 8.09 -6.37 0.27
C VAL A 28 7.21 -5.15 0.00
N LEU A 29 7.38 -4.57 -1.17
CA LEU A 29 6.38 -3.67 -1.73
C LEU A 29 5.38 -4.50 -2.53
N ALA A 30 4.11 -4.24 -2.29
CA ALA A 30 2.99 -4.79 -3.03
C ALA A 30 2.03 -3.66 -3.40
N SER A 31 0.94 -3.94 -4.08
CA SER A 31 -0.10 -2.95 -4.33
C SER A 31 -1.50 -3.53 -4.15
N THR A 32 -2.46 -2.64 -3.99
CA THR A 32 -3.87 -3.02 -4.07
C THR A 32 -4.23 -3.44 -5.51
N LEU A 33 -5.18 -4.36 -5.65
CA LEU A 33 -5.81 -4.63 -6.94
C LEU A 33 -6.73 -3.47 -7.33
N GLU A 34 -7.36 -2.89 -6.32
CA GLU A 34 -8.30 -1.79 -6.47
C GLU A 34 -7.56 -0.50 -6.85
N TYR A 35 -8.04 0.16 -7.89
CA TYR A 35 -7.69 1.53 -8.21
C TYR A 35 -8.67 2.45 -7.50
N VAL A 36 -8.20 3.23 -6.56
CA VAL A 36 -9.03 4.13 -5.76
C VAL A 36 -9.05 5.56 -6.31
N ARG A 37 -10.10 6.29 -6.00
CA ARG A 37 -10.22 7.74 -6.21
C ARG A 37 -10.77 8.35 -4.94
N ILE A 38 -9.92 9.06 -4.22
CA ILE A 38 -10.29 9.71 -2.97
C ILE A 38 -10.84 11.11 -3.27
N PRO A 39 -12.08 11.43 -2.88
CA PRO A 39 -12.64 12.76 -3.07
C PRO A 39 -11.84 13.84 -2.31
N ARG A 40 -11.95 15.09 -2.72
CA ARG A 40 -11.31 16.23 -2.02
C ARG A 40 -11.81 16.43 -0.58
N SER A 41 -13.03 16.02 -0.30
CA SER A 41 -13.67 16.12 1.03
C SER A 41 -13.36 14.97 1.98
N VAL A 42 -12.54 14.01 1.55
CA VAL A 42 -12.26 12.77 2.30
C VAL A 42 -10.77 12.51 2.31
N ALA A 43 -10.24 12.16 3.47
CA ALA A 43 -8.95 11.48 3.60
C ALA A 43 -9.17 9.99 3.84
N CYS A 44 -8.14 9.18 3.64
CA CYS A 44 -8.24 7.74 3.84
C CYS A 44 -7.01 7.19 4.56
N ASP A 45 -7.23 6.30 5.52
CA ASP A 45 -6.18 5.55 6.20
C ASP A 45 -6.33 4.06 5.90
N LEU A 46 -5.24 3.40 5.52
CA LEU A 46 -5.21 1.98 5.26
C LEU A 46 -4.71 1.23 6.49
N LYS A 47 -5.47 0.26 6.95
CA LYS A 47 -5.10 -0.62 8.07
C LYS A 47 -5.18 -2.08 7.66
N LEU A 48 -4.24 -2.89 8.14
CA LEU A 48 -4.35 -4.34 8.01
C LEU A 48 -5.58 -4.86 8.77
N LYS A 49 -6.18 -5.92 8.24
CA LYS A 49 -7.17 -6.71 8.97
C LYS A 49 -6.49 -7.39 10.16
N SER A 50 -7.20 -7.51 11.26
CA SER A 50 -6.68 -8.07 12.53
C SER A 50 -6.06 -9.47 12.38
N THR A 51 -6.57 -10.29 11.45
CA THR A 51 -5.98 -11.60 11.15
C THR A 51 -4.51 -11.49 10.76
N PHE A 52 -4.18 -10.55 9.87
CA PHE A 52 -2.80 -10.37 9.39
C PHE A 52 -1.91 -9.73 10.44
N GLY A 53 -2.43 -8.78 11.22
CA GLY A 53 -1.73 -8.24 12.38
C GLY A 53 -1.37 -9.33 13.41
N ARG A 54 -2.29 -10.27 13.66
CA ARG A 54 -2.04 -11.42 14.57
C ARG A 54 -1.06 -12.45 14.00
N LEU A 55 -0.82 -12.43 12.70
CA LEU A 55 0.23 -13.21 12.03
C LEU A 55 1.55 -12.42 11.92
N TRP A 56 1.65 -11.30 12.63
CA TRP A 56 2.81 -10.42 12.68
C TRP A 56 3.16 -9.76 11.34
N LEU A 57 2.23 -9.73 10.38
CA LEU A 57 2.39 -8.88 9.20
C LEU A 57 2.22 -7.42 9.61
N ASN A 58 3.19 -6.60 9.27
CA ASN A 58 3.19 -5.16 9.56
C ASN A 58 2.96 -4.35 8.29
N HIS A 59 2.17 -3.29 8.41
CA HIS A 59 1.99 -2.24 7.42
C HIS A 59 1.80 -0.92 8.17
N SER A 60 2.88 -0.28 8.56
CA SER A 60 2.82 0.94 9.37
C SER A 60 3.76 2.04 8.90
N LEU A 61 4.43 1.84 7.74
CA LEU A 61 5.36 2.83 7.22
C LEU A 61 4.62 3.98 6.52
N ALA A 62 3.62 3.67 5.68
CA ALA A 62 2.80 4.68 5.02
C ALA A 62 1.41 4.11 4.70
N GLY A 63 0.38 4.55 5.36
CA GLY A 63 -1.02 4.09 5.15
C GLY A 63 -1.97 5.21 4.81
N TRP A 64 -1.48 6.46 4.80
CA TRP A 64 -2.30 7.63 4.56
C TRP A 64 -2.51 7.88 3.07
N CYS A 65 -3.74 8.15 2.69
CA CYS A 65 -4.11 8.57 1.34
C CYS A 65 -4.75 9.95 1.41
N ASP A 66 -4.08 10.92 0.82
CA ASP A 66 -4.51 12.31 0.83
C ASP A 66 -5.80 12.53 0.04
N PRO A 67 -6.58 13.58 0.40
CA PRO A 67 -7.69 14.04 -0.42
C PRO A 67 -7.25 14.34 -1.85
N GLY A 68 -7.94 13.77 -2.83
CA GLY A 68 -7.61 13.90 -4.25
C GLY A 68 -6.74 12.80 -4.83
N PHE A 69 -6.13 11.93 -4.00
CA PHE A 69 -5.32 10.82 -4.49
C PHE A 69 -6.11 9.89 -5.42
N GLN A 70 -5.49 9.49 -6.52
CA GLN A 70 -5.99 8.47 -7.44
C GLN A 70 -4.86 7.51 -7.79
N GLY A 71 -5.12 6.20 -7.67
CA GLY A 71 -4.12 5.19 -7.98
C GLY A 71 -4.39 3.83 -7.33
N ASN A 72 -3.52 2.87 -7.61
CA ASN A 72 -3.36 1.71 -6.75
C ASN A 72 -2.55 2.14 -5.53
N ILE A 73 -2.91 1.68 -4.33
CA ILE A 73 -2.14 2.01 -3.12
C ILE A 73 -0.98 1.03 -3.04
N THR A 74 0.24 1.53 -2.95
CA THR A 74 1.41 0.70 -2.64
C THR A 74 1.42 0.38 -1.15
N LEU A 75 1.76 -0.85 -0.82
CA LEU A 75 1.76 -1.43 0.51
C LEU A 75 3.20 -1.80 0.87
N GLU A 76 3.75 -1.18 1.89
CA GLU A 76 5.05 -1.55 2.47
C GLU A 76 4.82 -2.59 3.56
N LEU A 77 5.03 -3.86 3.22
CA LEU A 77 4.74 -4.98 4.10
C LEU A 77 6.02 -5.57 4.67
N GLN A 78 5.99 -5.94 5.95
CA GLN A 78 7.10 -6.58 6.65
C GLN A 78 6.61 -7.75 7.49
N ASN A 79 7.35 -8.85 7.47
CA ASN A 79 7.13 -9.96 8.40
C ASN A 79 7.88 -9.71 9.71
N LEU A 80 7.17 -9.33 10.77
CA LEU A 80 7.72 -9.18 12.13
C LEU A 80 7.67 -10.48 12.93
N GLY A 81 7.09 -11.55 12.39
CA GLY A 81 6.96 -12.83 13.05
C GLY A 81 8.26 -13.64 13.03
N PRO A 82 8.37 -14.66 13.88
CA PRO A 82 9.54 -15.52 13.97
C PRO A 82 9.60 -16.62 12.89
N THR A 83 8.53 -16.78 12.11
CA THR A 83 8.40 -17.80 11.08
C THR A 83 8.10 -17.21 9.71
N PRO A 84 8.47 -17.89 8.62
CA PRO A 84 8.09 -17.43 7.28
C PRO A 84 6.58 -17.30 7.12
N PHE A 85 6.15 -16.22 6.44
CA PHE A 85 4.77 -15.92 6.13
C PHE A 85 4.56 -15.99 4.60
N VAL A 86 3.48 -16.64 4.15
CA VAL A 86 3.11 -16.67 2.73
C VAL A 86 1.94 -15.74 2.50
N LEU A 87 2.14 -14.77 1.61
CA LEU A 87 1.10 -13.85 1.16
C LEU A 87 0.70 -14.18 -0.27
N GLU A 88 -0.57 -14.51 -0.45
CA GLU A 88 -1.16 -14.85 -1.74
C GLU A 88 -1.69 -13.61 -2.47
N ALA A 89 -1.49 -13.52 -3.77
CA ALA A 89 -2.15 -12.55 -4.62
C ALA A 89 -3.68 -12.73 -4.57
N GLY A 90 -4.43 -11.65 -4.75
CA GLY A 90 -5.88 -11.63 -4.60
C GLY A 90 -6.37 -11.63 -3.15
N ARG A 91 -5.52 -11.85 -2.16
CA ARG A 91 -5.90 -11.89 -0.75
C ARG A 91 -6.38 -10.52 -0.25
N ARG A 92 -7.50 -10.49 0.47
CA ARG A 92 -8.00 -9.28 1.15
C ARG A 92 -7.30 -9.13 2.49
N ILE A 93 -6.25 -8.31 2.54
CA ILE A 93 -5.40 -8.15 3.73
C ILE A 93 -5.66 -6.87 4.51
N ALA A 94 -6.23 -5.87 3.87
CA ALA A 94 -6.40 -4.54 4.43
C ALA A 94 -7.83 -4.03 4.29
N GLN A 95 -8.09 -2.91 4.94
CA GLN A 95 -9.32 -2.15 4.89
C GLN A 95 -8.99 -0.67 4.81
N LEU A 96 -9.85 0.12 4.16
CA LEU A 96 -9.76 1.56 4.11
C LEU A 96 -10.71 2.16 5.15
N ILE A 97 -10.20 3.11 5.92
CA ILE A 97 -10.95 3.93 6.86
C ILE A 97 -11.09 5.32 6.24
N PHE A 98 -12.30 5.73 5.94
CA PHE A 98 -12.58 7.04 5.38
C PHE A 98 -12.82 8.06 6.47
N ILE A 99 -12.19 9.22 6.35
CA ILE A 99 -12.25 10.32 7.31
C ILE A 99 -12.82 11.54 6.59
N ALA A 100 -14.01 11.97 7.02
CA ALA A 100 -14.59 13.20 6.49
C ALA A 100 -13.76 14.41 6.93
N MET A 101 -13.45 15.28 5.98
CA MET A 101 -12.73 16.52 6.24
C MET A 101 -13.73 17.63 6.63
N GLU A 102 -13.35 18.52 7.54
CA GLU A 102 -14.17 19.71 7.86
C GLU A 102 -14.25 20.72 6.70
N GLY A 103 -13.27 20.66 5.79
CA GLY A 103 -13.22 21.45 4.57
C GLY A 103 -12.30 20.79 3.54
N GLU A 104 -12.42 21.19 2.28
CA GLU A 104 -11.49 20.73 1.25
C GLU A 104 -10.14 21.44 1.36
N PRO A 105 -9.01 20.76 1.05
CA PRO A 105 -7.71 21.39 1.01
C PRO A 105 -7.66 22.44 -0.11
N GLU A 106 -6.90 23.50 0.09
CA GLU A 106 -6.67 24.54 -0.94
C GLU A 106 -6.11 23.91 -2.22
N VAL A 107 -5.13 23.00 -2.06
CA VAL A 107 -4.53 22.23 -3.13
C VAL A 107 -4.65 20.73 -2.78
N ALA A 108 -5.41 19.99 -3.55
CA ALA A 108 -5.55 18.55 -3.32
C ALA A 108 -4.39 17.77 -3.97
N TYR A 109 -4.21 16.53 -3.55
CA TYR A 109 -3.20 15.65 -4.09
C TYR A 109 -3.36 15.48 -5.61
N GLY A 110 -2.27 15.70 -6.37
CA GLY A 110 -2.26 15.60 -7.82
C GLY A 110 -2.67 16.85 -8.59
N GLU A 111 -3.07 17.92 -7.90
CA GLU A 111 -3.36 19.21 -8.52
C GLU A 111 -2.10 20.04 -8.77
N ALA A 112 -2.22 21.05 -9.63
CA ALA A 112 -1.15 21.99 -9.87
C ALA A 112 -0.74 22.70 -8.56
N GLY A 113 0.54 22.68 -8.24
CA GLY A 113 1.09 23.22 -6.98
C GLY A 113 1.17 22.21 -5.83
N SER A 114 0.67 20.98 -5.99
CA SER A 114 0.90 19.90 -5.02
C SER A 114 2.30 19.31 -5.17
N THR A 115 2.85 18.79 -4.06
CA THR A 115 4.11 18.04 -4.04
C THR A 115 3.90 16.54 -4.19
N SER A 116 2.82 16.13 -4.87
CA SER A 116 2.44 14.74 -5.02
C SER A 116 3.34 13.98 -5.99
N HIS A 117 3.83 12.81 -5.58
CA HIS A 117 4.73 11.98 -6.39
C HIS A 117 4.04 10.77 -7.04
N TYR A 118 2.86 10.35 -6.52
CA TYR A 118 2.24 9.07 -6.85
C TYR A 118 0.87 9.16 -7.48
N GLN A 119 0.46 10.36 -7.94
CA GLN A 119 -0.83 10.53 -8.59
C GLN A 119 -0.92 9.68 -9.87
N GLY A 120 -2.00 8.92 -9.99
CA GLY A 120 -2.24 8.06 -11.13
C GLY A 120 -1.40 6.78 -11.19
N GLN A 121 -0.69 6.44 -10.10
CA GLN A 121 0.16 5.26 -10.09
C GLN A 121 -0.62 3.97 -10.37
N ARG A 122 0.03 3.05 -11.07
CA ARG A 122 -0.50 1.74 -11.42
C ARG A 122 0.42 0.64 -10.88
N GLY A 123 -0.18 -0.36 -10.22
CA GLY A 123 0.57 -1.46 -9.61
C GLY A 123 1.51 -1.02 -8.48
N THR A 124 2.46 -1.87 -8.16
CA THR A 124 3.47 -1.64 -7.14
C THR A 124 4.49 -0.62 -7.63
N THR A 125 4.74 0.42 -6.85
CA THR A 125 5.59 1.53 -7.24
C THR A 125 6.70 1.73 -6.21
N ARG A 126 7.94 1.92 -6.67
CA ARG A 126 9.10 2.29 -5.84
C ARG A 126 8.99 3.74 -5.38
N ALA A 127 9.83 4.11 -4.38
CA ALA A 127 9.99 5.50 -4.00
C ALA A 127 10.37 6.37 -5.20
N ARG A 128 9.81 7.58 -5.23
CA ARG A 128 10.08 8.63 -6.23
C ARG A 128 10.50 9.89 -5.51
N ASP A 129 11.50 10.54 -6.05
CA ASP A 129 11.98 11.87 -5.63
C ASP A 129 11.10 12.98 -6.22
#